data_8eda19e1b487f1e005a487d748c573c5
#
_entry.id   8eda19e1b487f1e005a487d748c573c5
#
_cell.length_a   1.000
_cell.length_b   1.000
_cell.length_c   1.000
_cell.angle_alpha   90.00
_cell.angle_beta   90.00
_cell.angle_gamma   90.00
#
_symmetry.space_group_name_H-M   'P 1'
#
loop_
_entity.id
_entity.type
_entity.pdbx_description
1 polymer ?
#
loop_
_entity_poly.entity_id
_entity_poly.type
_entity_poly.pdbx_seq_one_letter_code
_entity_poly.pdbx_strand_id
1 'polypeptide(L)'
;MADRYVTIHESPNGPGDSRPTAIQIIKDEGLEGKLSDQTVFITGCSAGIGIETAKALHLTGATLYLTARDLEKAKSALGDLAEDERVHLLELDLESLESVRSCAAKFLSESPKLNILICNAGVMCTPEGRTKEGFETQFGTNHIAHFLLFQLLQPALAKGATSDRASRVIMLSSLAHRFGEVDFDNVNMEGCYDPNKAYSQSKTANLWTANEIERRYASEGIHAWSVQPGGVLTDLGRHLSEEQKSRLAVDPYLKTIWKLPDQGAATSVWAAVAQALEGQGGKYLEDCQIVGEWDPSTPLYARGYGEHACDTEKAARLWDKSLEWVGL
;
A
#
# COMPACT_ATOMS: atom_id res chain seq x y z
N MET A 1 5.48 -21.51 2.34
CA MET A 1 6.63 -21.57 1.40
C MET A 1 6.64 -20.27 0.63
N ALA A 2 7.70 -19.47 0.75
CA ALA A 2 7.81 -18.14 0.11
C ALA A 2 7.71 -18.20 -1.43
N ASP A 3 8.02 -19.36 -2.04
CA ASP A 3 8.10 -19.51 -3.49
C ASP A 3 6.85 -20.10 -4.15
N ARG A 4 5.76 -20.20 -3.39
CA ARG A 4 4.52 -20.85 -3.86
C ARG A 4 3.97 -20.27 -5.16
N TYR A 5 4.12 -18.95 -5.33
CA TYR A 5 3.52 -18.22 -6.46
C TYR A 5 4.53 -17.79 -7.53
N VAL A 6 5.82 -18.13 -7.39
CA VAL A 6 6.87 -17.69 -8.31
C VAL A 6 6.58 -18.16 -9.74
N THR A 7 6.41 -19.45 -9.93
CA THR A 7 6.25 -20.06 -11.27
C THR A 7 5.00 -19.56 -11.99
N ILE A 8 3.90 -19.34 -11.26
CA ILE A 8 2.63 -18.92 -11.90
C ILE A 8 2.71 -17.48 -12.45
N HIS A 9 3.66 -16.67 -11.95
CA HIS A 9 3.90 -15.33 -12.43
C HIS A 9 4.97 -15.23 -13.54
N GLU A 10 5.64 -16.34 -13.90
CA GLU A 10 6.66 -16.32 -14.96
C GLU A 10 6.06 -16.18 -16.37
N SER A 11 4.82 -16.62 -16.55
CA SER A 11 4.15 -16.60 -17.85
C SER A 11 2.74 -16.00 -17.75
N PRO A 12 2.62 -14.69 -17.44
CA PRO A 12 1.34 -14.04 -17.34
C PRO A 12 0.62 -13.99 -18.69
N ASN A 13 -0.70 -14.12 -18.68
CA ASN A 13 -1.54 -14.16 -19.88
C ASN A 13 -2.73 -13.17 -19.81
N GLY A 14 -2.55 -12.07 -19.12
CA GLY A 14 -3.53 -10.99 -19.04
C GLY A 14 -4.48 -11.08 -17.84
N PRO A 15 -5.39 -10.09 -17.74
CA PRO A 15 -6.32 -10.00 -16.63
C PRO A 15 -7.19 -11.25 -16.48
N GLY A 16 -7.30 -11.79 -15.25
CA GLY A 16 -8.10 -12.98 -14.96
C GLY A 16 -7.45 -14.33 -15.33
N ASP A 17 -6.16 -14.32 -15.60
CA ASP A 17 -5.38 -15.56 -15.81
C ASP A 17 -5.21 -16.34 -14.49
N SER A 18 -4.34 -17.34 -14.49
CA SER A 18 -4.10 -18.24 -13.35
C SER A 18 -3.36 -17.61 -12.16
N ARG A 19 -2.92 -16.35 -12.25
CA ARG A 19 -2.28 -15.67 -11.12
C ARG A 19 -3.24 -15.55 -9.94
N PRO A 20 -2.76 -15.68 -8.69
CA PRO A 20 -3.64 -15.77 -7.53
C PRO A 20 -4.46 -14.48 -7.34
N THR A 21 -5.69 -14.64 -6.88
CA THR A 21 -6.50 -13.55 -6.34
C THR A 21 -6.24 -13.38 -4.85
N ALA A 22 -6.63 -12.24 -4.29
CA ALA A 22 -6.54 -11.97 -2.86
C ALA A 22 -7.28 -13.04 -2.01
N ILE A 23 -8.46 -13.48 -2.46
CA ILE A 23 -9.22 -14.56 -1.82
C ILE A 23 -8.46 -15.89 -1.90
N GLN A 24 -7.80 -16.17 -3.02
CA GLN A 24 -7.01 -17.39 -3.16
C GLN A 24 -5.87 -17.42 -2.15
N ILE A 25 -5.21 -16.29 -1.86
CA ILE A 25 -4.16 -16.19 -0.83
C ILE A 25 -4.71 -16.64 0.55
N ILE A 26 -5.87 -16.14 0.96
CA ILE A 26 -6.48 -16.52 2.25
C ILE A 26 -6.75 -18.02 2.33
N LYS A 27 -7.31 -18.60 1.27
CA LYS A 27 -7.57 -20.04 1.19
C LYS A 27 -6.30 -20.86 1.24
N ASP A 28 -5.30 -20.45 0.49
CA ASP A 28 -4.01 -21.11 0.39
C ASP A 28 -3.21 -21.09 1.70
N GLU A 29 -3.33 -20.00 2.48
CA GLU A 29 -2.77 -19.89 3.82
C GLU A 29 -3.65 -20.59 4.89
N GLY A 30 -4.85 -21.07 4.53
CA GLY A 30 -5.77 -21.78 5.42
C GLY A 30 -6.34 -20.89 6.53
N LEU A 31 -6.53 -19.59 6.24
CA LEU A 31 -6.86 -18.58 7.25
C LEU A 31 -8.35 -18.20 7.29
N GLU A 32 -9.23 -18.90 6.57
CA GLU A 32 -10.69 -18.66 6.64
C GLU A 32 -11.19 -18.85 8.08
N GLY A 33 -11.76 -17.77 8.66
CA GLY A 33 -12.25 -17.74 10.04
C GLY A 33 -11.20 -17.86 11.15
N LYS A 34 -9.89 -17.72 10.84
CA LYS A 34 -8.80 -17.96 11.80
C LYS A 34 -8.22 -16.71 12.46
N LEU A 35 -8.63 -15.52 12.04
CA LEU A 35 -8.11 -14.25 12.53
C LEU A 35 -9.18 -13.40 13.23
N SER A 36 -10.15 -14.02 13.89
CA SER A 36 -11.26 -13.33 14.56
C SER A 36 -10.79 -12.45 15.74
N ASP A 37 -9.58 -12.67 16.24
CA ASP A 37 -8.93 -11.86 17.26
C ASP A 37 -8.10 -10.69 16.71
N GLN A 38 -7.99 -10.58 15.38
CA GLN A 38 -7.18 -9.56 14.70
C GLN A 38 -8.01 -8.35 14.30
N THR A 39 -7.37 -7.18 14.36
CA THR A 39 -7.90 -5.91 13.88
C THR A 39 -7.06 -5.43 12.70
N VAL A 40 -7.72 -5.09 11.60
CA VAL A 40 -7.09 -4.63 10.36
C VAL A 40 -7.58 -3.23 10.02
N PHE A 41 -6.67 -2.35 9.61
CA PHE A 41 -6.98 -1.01 9.14
C PHE A 41 -6.52 -0.85 7.68
N ILE A 42 -7.42 -0.44 6.79
CA ILE A 42 -7.14 -0.32 5.35
C ILE A 42 -7.54 1.06 4.86
N THR A 43 -6.63 1.77 4.21
CA THR A 43 -6.94 3.04 3.57
C THR A 43 -7.43 2.86 2.13
N GLY A 44 -8.44 3.66 1.71
CA GLY A 44 -8.88 3.73 0.32
C GLY A 44 -9.76 2.55 -0.14
N CYS A 45 -10.85 2.30 0.56
CA CYS A 45 -11.77 1.18 0.30
C CYS A 45 -13.04 1.59 -0.49
N SER A 46 -13.01 2.69 -1.24
CA SER A 46 -14.14 3.11 -2.09
C SER A 46 -13.98 2.77 -3.58
N ALA A 47 -12.84 2.22 -3.98
CA ALA A 47 -12.53 1.79 -5.36
C ALA A 47 -11.30 0.89 -5.41
N GLY A 48 -11.15 0.14 -6.51
CA GLY A 48 -9.91 -0.57 -6.86
C GLY A 48 -9.54 -1.68 -5.90
N ILE A 49 -8.23 -1.85 -5.69
CA ILE A 49 -7.67 -2.99 -4.95
C ILE A 49 -8.01 -2.98 -3.45
N GLY A 50 -8.32 -1.81 -2.86
CA GLY A 50 -8.70 -1.71 -1.45
C GLY A 50 -9.98 -2.47 -1.13
N ILE A 51 -10.95 -2.50 -2.05
CA ILE A 51 -12.19 -3.28 -1.92
C ILE A 51 -11.88 -4.78 -1.90
N GLU A 52 -11.08 -5.25 -2.84
CA GLU A 52 -10.74 -6.67 -2.95
C GLU A 52 -9.84 -7.14 -1.79
N THR A 53 -8.96 -6.26 -1.30
CA THR A 53 -8.19 -6.48 -0.07
C THR A 53 -9.13 -6.65 1.14
N ALA A 54 -10.13 -5.77 1.29
CA ALA A 54 -11.12 -5.84 2.37
C ALA A 54 -11.95 -7.12 2.29
N LYS A 55 -12.46 -7.48 1.10
CA LYS A 55 -13.21 -8.72 0.88
C LYS A 55 -12.41 -9.96 1.27
N ALA A 56 -11.15 -10.02 0.88
CA ALA A 56 -10.29 -11.15 1.21
C ALA A 56 -10.01 -11.25 2.71
N LEU A 57 -9.64 -10.14 3.35
CA LEU A 57 -9.34 -10.13 4.79
C LEU A 57 -10.59 -10.34 5.66
N HIS A 58 -11.77 -9.95 5.19
CA HIS A 58 -13.03 -10.27 5.86
C HIS A 58 -13.27 -11.78 6.02
N LEU A 59 -12.86 -12.59 5.04
CA LEU A 59 -12.98 -14.06 5.11
C LEU A 59 -12.19 -14.67 6.27
N THR A 60 -11.18 -13.97 6.76
CA THR A 60 -10.37 -14.43 7.89
C THR A 60 -11.11 -14.36 9.23
N GLY A 61 -12.24 -13.66 9.31
CA GLY A 61 -12.96 -13.38 10.54
C GLY A 61 -12.46 -12.14 11.28
N ALA A 62 -11.45 -11.44 10.78
CA ALA A 62 -10.89 -10.23 11.40
C ALA A 62 -11.90 -9.08 11.45
N THR A 63 -11.72 -8.18 12.42
CA THR A 63 -12.42 -6.90 12.47
C THR A 63 -11.72 -5.90 11.54
N LEU A 64 -12.47 -5.28 10.64
CA LEU A 64 -11.94 -4.39 9.62
C LEU A 64 -12.35 -2.94 9.86
N TYR A 65 -11.38 -2.06 9.90
CA TYR A 65 -11.55 -0.61 9.81
C TYR A 65 -11.17 -0.15 8.41
N LEU A 66 -12.17 0.20 7.62
CA LEU A 66 -12.03 0.56 6.22
C LEU A 66 -12.24 2.06 6.05
N THR A 67 -11.33 2.73 5.35
CA THR A 67 -11.44 4.18 5.22
C THR A 67 -11.70 4.65 3.80
N ALA A 68 -12.42 5.74 3.68
CA ALA A 68 -12.67 6.46 2.45
C ALA A 68 -12.93 7.95 2.74
N ARG A 69 -12.71 8.80 1.74
CA ARG A 69 -13.10 10.21 1.80
C ARG A 69 -14.60 10.38 1.68
N ASP A 70 -15.26 9.54 0.89
CA ASP A 70 -16.70 9.51 0.68
C ASP A 70 -17.24 8.16 1.18
N LEU A 71 -17.91 8.18 2.33
CA LEU A 71 -18.42 6.97 2.97
C LEU A 71 -19.60 6.35 2.22
N GLU A 72 -20.45 7.16 1.59
CA GLU A 72 -21.59 6.64 0.82
C GLU A 72 -21.10 5.90 -0.45
N LYS A 73 -20.08 6.46 -1.11
CA LYS A 73 -19.40 5.76 -2.21
C LYS A 73 -18.78 4.45 -1.73
N ALA A 74 -18.13 4.45 -0.55
CA ALA A 74 -17.53 3.25 0.01
C ALA A 74 -18.56 2.17 0.33
N LYS A 75 -19.67 2.53 0.98
CA LYS A 75 -20.78 1.61 1.26
C LYS A 75 -21.33 0.99 -0.01
N SER A 76 -21.61 1.82 -1.02
CA SER A 76 -22.10 1.35 -2.32
C SER A 76 -21.14 0.36 -2.99
N ALA A 77 -19.82 0.62 -2.90
CA ALA A 77 -18.79 -0.20 -3.53
C ALA A 77 -18.52 -1.52 -2.77
N LEU A 78 -18.67 -1.51 -1.46
CA LEU A 78 -18.48 -2.69 -0.60
C LEU A 78 -19.74 -3.58 -0.57
N GLY A 79 -20.94 -3.02 -0.83
CA GLY A 79 -22.19 -3.75 -0.80
C GLY A 79 -22.45 -4.38 0.58
N ASP A 80 -22.88 -5.64 0.59
CA ASP A 80 -23.21 -6.37 1.81
C ASP A 80 -22.07 -6.42 2.84
N LEU A 81 -20.83 -6.29 2.39
CA LEU A 81 -19.68 -6.24 3.30
C LEU A 81 -19.73 -5.04 4.26
N ALA A 82 -20.29 -3.92 3.81
CA ALA A 82 -20.39 -2.71 4.64
C ALA A 82 -21.43 -2.83 5.77
N GLU A 83 -22.31 -3.82 5.71
CA GLU A 83 -23.37 -4.07 6.70
C GLU A 83 -22.96 -5.14 7.74
N ASP A 84 -21.79 -5.79 7.58
CA ASP A 84 -21.28 -6.78 8.54
C ASP A 84 -20.80 -6.07 9.82
N GLU A 85 -21.18 -6.60 10.99
CA GLU A 85 -20.86 -6.01 12.31
C GLU A 85 -19.35 -5.88 12.60
N ARG A 86 -18.52 -6.64 11.90
CA ARG A 86 -17.05 -6.60 12.00
C ARG A 86 -16.42 -5.55 11.07
N VAL A 87 -17.21 -4.81 10.32
CA VAL A 87 -16.73 -3.82 9.35
C VAL A 87 -17.12 -2.41 9.79
N HIS A 88 -16.13 -1.60 10.08
CA HIS A 88 -16.29 -0.22 10.52
C HIS A 88 -15.79 0.73 9.42
N LEU A 89 -16.63 1.64 8.96
CA LEU A 89 -16.27 2.65 7.98
C LEU A 89 -15.87 3.94 8.70
N LEU A 90 -14.67 4.44 8.40
CA LEU A 90 -14.15 5.71 8.93
C LEU A 90 -13.87 6.70 7.79
N GLU A 91 -14.26 7.94 7.99
CA GLU A 91 -13.91 9.01 7.06
C GLU A 91 -12.41 9.33 7.17
N LEU A 92 -11.74 9.39 6.02
CA LEU A 92 -10.33 9.75 5.92
C LEU A 92 -10.06 10.47 4.60
N ASP A 93 -9.73 11.75 4.70
CA ASP A 93 -9.20 12.56 3.60
C ASP A 93 -7.68 12.70 3.76
N LEU A 94 -6.93 12.00 2.93
CA LEU A 94 -5.46 12.03 2.95
C LEU A 94 -4.86 13.35 2.40
N GLU A 95 -5.68 14.24 1.86
CA GLU A 95 -5.26 15.60 1.53
C GLU A 95 -5.35 16.57 2.73
N SER A 96 -5.59 16.03 3.96
CA SER A 96 -5.72 16.79 5.21
C SER A 96 -5.13 16.04 6.38
N LEU A 97 -4.07 16.57 6.98
CA LEU A 97 -3.48 15.97 8.19
C LEU A 97 -4.42 16.07 9.41
N GLU A 98 -5.31 17.05 9.45
CA GLU A 98 -6.37 17.13 10.47
C GLU A 98 -7.34 15.93 10.35
N SER A 99 -7.76 15.58 9.13
CA SER A 99 -8.58 14.40 8.88
C SER A 99 -7.87 13.12 9.29
N VAL A 100 -6.56 13.01 9.02
CA VAL A 100 -5.75 11.86 9.45
C VAL A 100 -5.75 11.74 10.97
N ARG A 101 -5.53 12.85 11.70
CA ARG A 101 -5.55 12.88 13.18
C ARG A 101 -6.92 12.49 13.73
N SER A 102 -7.99 13.04 13.16
CA SER A 102 -9.37 12.76 13.57
C SER A 102 -9.73 11.28 13.33
N CYS A 103 -9.38 10.73 12.18
CA CYS A 103 -9.61 9.32 11.86
C CYS A 103 -8.84 8.39 12.80
N ALA A 104 -7.55 8.66 13.05
CA ALA A 104 -6.75 7.89 13.98
C ALA A 104 -7.31 7.96 15.42
N ALA A 105 -7.73 9.14 15.90
CA ALA A 105 -8.34 9.31 17.20
C ALA A 105 -9.66 8.52 17.33
N LYS A 106 -10.50 8.54 16.28
CA LYS A 106 -11.74 7.78 16.22
C LYS A 106 -11.45 6.27 16.30
N PHE A 107 -10.52 5.76 15.49
CA PHE A 107 -10.09 4.36 15.55
C PHE A 107 -9.63 3.97 16.96
N LEU A 108 -8.71 4.76 17.55
CA LEU A 108 -8.16 4.47 18.88
C LEU A 108 -9.19 4.52 20.02
N SER A 109 -10.31 5.25 19.84
CA SER A 109 -11.42 5.26 20.78
C SER A 109 -12.27 3.98 20.72
N GLU A 110 -12.21 3.24 19.61
CA GLU A 110 -12.98 2.02 19.35
C GLU A 110 -12.13 0.75 19.52
N SER A 111 -10.85 0.81 19.15
CA SER A 111 -9.93 -0.32 19.26
C SER A 111 -8.60 0.07 19.91
N PRO A 112 -8.21 -0.60 21.02
CA PRO A 112 -6.94 -0.33 21.69
C PRO A 112 -5.75 -0.98 21.02
N LYS A 113 -5.97 -1.89 20.05
CA LYS A 113 -4.94 -2.65 19.34
C LYS A 113 -5.18 -2.64 17.83
N LEU A 114 -4.10 -2.78 17.10
CA LEU A 114 -4.08 -2.93 15.64
C LEU A 114 -3.08 -4.02 15.27
N ASN A 115 -3.46 -4.96 14.44
CA ASN A 115 -2.56 -6.04 14.03
C ASN A 115 -2.02 -5.83 12.61
N ILE A 116 -2.84 -5.24 11.73
CA ILE A 116 -2.46 -5.06 10.32
C ILE A 116 -2.88 -3.65 9.87
N LEU A 117 -1.92 -2.86 9.42
CA LEU A 117 -2.13 -1.55 8.79
C LEU A 117 -1.79 -1.64 7.30
N ILE A 118 -2.74 -1.38 6.42
CA ILE A 118 -2.53 -1.36 4.98
C ILE A 118 -2.74 0.05 4.44
N CYS A 119 -1.63 0.74 4.15
CA CYS A 119 -1.58 2.06 3.53
C CYS A 119 -1.77 1.91 2.00
N ASN A 120 -3.01 1.61 1.60
CA ASN A 120 -3.37 1.25 0.24
C ASN A 120 -3.78 2.45 -0.61
N ALA A 121 -4.45 3.44 -0.03
CA ALA A 121 -4.94 4.60 -0.78
C ALA A 121 -3.82 5.32 -1.56
N GLY A 122 -4.17 5.93 -2.67
CA GLY A 122 -3.23 6.73 -3.42
C GLY A 122 -3.84 7.42 -4.63
N VAL A 123 -3.10 8.38 -5.13
CA VAL A 123 -3.37 9.10 -6.38
C VAL A 123 -2.17 9.02 -7.29
N MET A 124 -2.37 9.10 -8.60
CA MET A 124 -1.32 8.96 -9.61
C MET A 124 -1.51 9.99 -10.71
N CYS A 125 -0.41 10.62 -11.12
CA CYS A 125 -0.34 11.56 -12.23
C CYS A 125 -1.42 12.66 -12.16
N THR A 126 -1.66 13.20 -10.96
CA THR A 126 -2.62 14.29 -10.77
C THR A 126 -2.15 15.55 -11.50
N PRO A 127 -3.05 16.47 -11.86
CA PRO A 127 -2.64 17.84 -12.14
C PRO A 127 -1.85 18.45 -10.98
N GLU A 128 -1.04 19.48 -11.25
CA GLU A 128 -0.36 20.22 -10.18
C GLU A 128 -1.38 20.72 -9.16
N GLY A 129 -1.11 20.46 -7.88
CA GLY A 129 -1.98 20.82 -6.78
C GLY A 129 -1.27 20.69 -5.43
N ARG A 130 -1.97 21.07 -4.37
CA ARG A 130 -1.44 21.03 -3.01
C ARG A 130 -2.48 20.44 -2.05
N THR A 131 -2.02 19.72 -1.04
CA THR A 131 -2.84 19.34 0.12
C THR A 131 -3.18 20.57 0.96
N LYS A 132 -4.04 20.41 1.97
CA LYS A 132 -4.41 21.52 2.86
C LYS A 132 -3.20 22.13 3.58
N GLU A 133 -2.19 21.33 3.86
CA GLU A 133 -0.94 21.76 4.50
C GLU A 133 0.13 22.24 3.50
N GLY A 134 -0.17 22.27 2.21
CA GLY A 134 0.70 22.83 1.18
C GLY A 134 1.70 21.86 0.55
N PHE A 135 1.62 20.56 0.83
CA PHE A 135 2.44 19.55 0.14
C PHE A 135 1.94 19.31 -1.28
N GLU A 136 2.86 18.95 -2.19
CA GLU A 136 2.49 18.44 -3.50
C GLU A 136 1.48 17.30 -3.34
N THR A 137 0.40 17.30 -4.16
CA THR A 137 -0.78 16.45 -3.95
C THR A 137 -0.43 14.96 -3.83
N GLN A 138 0.45 14.43 -4.69
CA GLN A 138 0.79 13.01 -4.67
C GLN A 138 1.71 12.65 -3.52
N PHE A 139 2.70 13.50 -3.24
CA PHE A 139 3.60 13.30 -2.10
C PHE A 139 2.86 13.42 -0.76
N GLY A 140 2.01 14.45 -0.63
CA GLY A 140 1.20 14.66 0.57
C GLY A 140 0.22 13.51 0.83
N THR A 141 -0.54 13.11 -0.20
CA THR A 141 -1.57 12.07 -0.11
C THR A 141 -0.98 10.67 0.05
N ASN A 142 0.01 10.30 -0.79
CA ASN A 142 0.53 8.93 -0.83
C ASN A 142 1.50 8.65 0.31
N HIS A 143 2.28 9.65 0.75
CA HIS A 143 3.34 9.47 1.73
C HIS A 143 3.06 10.20 3.06
N ILE A 144 3.00 11.53 3.09
CA ILE A 144 2.96 12.31 4.34
C ILE A 144 1.76 11.93 5.21
N ALA A 145 0.58 11.79 4.61
CA ALA A 145 -0.63 11.40 5.33
C ALA A 145 -0.54 9.98 5.89
N HIS A 146 0.01 9.03 5.15
CA HIS A 146 0.21 7.66 5.63
C HIS A 146 1.33 7.56 6.67
N PHE A 147 2.38 8.37 6.54
CA PHE A 147 3.42 8.47 7.55
C PHE A 147 2.83 8.95 8.88
N LEU A 148 2.05 10.05 8.87
CA LEU A 148 1.35 10.51 10.07
C LEU A 148 0.39 9.46 10.63
N LEU A 149 -0.39 8.79 9.77
CA LEU A 149 -1.30 7.74 10.21
C LEU A 149 -0.54 6.61 10.92
N PHE A 150 0.59 6.16 10.36
CA PHE A 150 1.45 5.17 11.03
C PHE A 150 1.93 5.68 12.40
N GLN A 151 2.45 6.90 12.49
CA GLN A 151 2.95 7.46 13.75
C GLN A 151 1.86 7.47 14.84
N LEU A 152 0.63 7.84 14.47
CA LEU A 152 -0.50 7.88 15.42
C LEU A 152 -0.97 6.49 15.82
N LEU A 153 -0.88 5.49 14.94
CA LEU A 153 -1.34 4.12 15.18
C LEU A 153 -0.23 3.17 15.69
N GLN A 154 1.04 3.59 15.68
CA GLN A 154 2.18 2.77 16.12
C GLN A 154 1.98 2.18 17.53
N PRO A 155 1.48 2.93 18.54
CA PRO A 155 1.25 2.34 19.86
C PRO A 155 0.18 1.25 19.88
N ALA A 156 -0.80 1.32 18.98
CA ALA A 156 -1.82 0.28 18.83
C ALA A 156 -1.26 -0.95 18.10
N LEU A 157 -0.36 -0.75 17.12
CA LEU A 157 0.37 -1.82 16.45
C LEU A 157 1.27 -2.57 17.45
N ALA A 158 2.02 -1.87 18.29
CA ALA A 158 2.83 -2.50 19.33
C ALA A 158 1.98 -3.34 20.30
N LYS A 159 0.76 -2.89 20.64
CA LYS A 159 -0.18 -3.67 21.47
C LYS A 159 -0.84 -4.84 20.72
N GLY A 160 -0.89 -4.79 19.40
CA GLY A 160 -1.41 -5.86 18.55
C GLY A 160 -0.43 -7.02 18.39
N ALA A 161 0.87 -6.75 18.49
CA ALA A 161 1.91 -7.75 18.37
C ALA A 161 1.89 -8.76 19.55
N THR A 162 2.17 -10.02 19.22
CA THR A 162 2.31 -11.12 20.19
C THR A 162 3.60 -11.90 19.92
N SER A 163 3.99 -12.81 20.82
CA SER A 163 5.12 -13.70 20.59
C SER A 163 4.98 -14.58 19.36
N ASP A 164 3.74 -14.89 18.99
CA ASP A 164 3.44 -15.86 17.93
C ASP A 164 3.12 -15.19 16.58
N ARG A 165 2.81 -13.89 16.61
CA ARG A 165 2.46 -13.11 15.42
C ARG A 165 2.79 -11.63 15.63
N ALA A 166 3.67 -11.11 14.80
CA ALA A 166 3.99 -9.70 14.75
C ALA A 166 2.84 -8.89 14.13
N SER A 167 2.74 -7.61 14.48
CA SER A 167 1.90 -6.66 13.75
C SER A 167 2.56 -6.26 12.44
N ARG A 168 1.75 -6.01 11.41
CA ARG A 168 2.21 -5.81 10.04
C ARG A 168 1.80 -4.47 9.47
N VAL A 169 2.74 -3.80 8.82
CA VAL A 169 2.51 -2.55 8.09
C VAL A 169 2.82 -2.76 6.62
N ILE A 170 1.84 -2.52 5.76
CA ILE A 170 1.95 -2.69 4.32
C ILE A 170 1.84 -1.31 3.65
N MET A 171 2.96 -0.84 3.10
CA MET A 171 3.04 0.43 2.38
C MET A 171 2.95 0.17 0.88
N LEU A 172 1.88 0.63 0.23
CA LEU A 172 1.77 0.47 -1.22
C LEU A 172 2.74 1.41 -1.95
N SER A 173 3.74 0.80 -2.55
CA SER A 173 4.68 1.40 -3.48
C SER A 173 4.22 1.14 -4.94
N SER A 174 5.13 1.20 -5.88
CA SER A 174 4.92 0.96 -7.31
C SER A 174 6.27 0.71 -7.97
N LEU A 175 6.31 0.04 -9.11
CA LEU A 175 7.50 0.03 -9.97
C LEU A 175 7.96 1.45 -10.33
N ALA A 176 7.06 2.43 -10.26
CA ALA A 176 7.38 3.83 -10.53
C ALA A 176 8.45 4.40 -9.59
N HIS A 177 8.67 3.83 -8.41
CA HIS A 177 9.75 4.24 -7.51
C HIS A 177 11.12 4.21 -8.21
N ARG A 178 11.32 3.33 -9.21
CA ARG A 178 12.56 3.23 -9.98
C ARG A 178 12.92 4.49 -10.80
N PHE A 179 11.94 5.37 -11.04
CA PHE A 179 12.08 6.52 -11.93
C PHE A 179 12.25 7.86 -11.20
N GLY A 180 12.34 7.87 -9.88
CA GLY A 180 12.54 9.09 -9.12
C GLY A 180 12.76 8.84 -7.64
N GLU A 181 13.67 9.62 -7.08
CA GLU A 181 13.92 9.68 -5.64
C GLU A 181 13.23 10.88 -5.02
N VAL A 182 13.32 11.01 -3.69
CA VAL A 182 12.81 12.18 -2.98
C VAL A 182 13.78 13.35 -3.17
N ASP A 183 13.29 14.44 -3.76
CA ASP A 183 13.99 15.70 -3.82
C ASP A 183 13.76 16.48 -2.52
N PHE A 184 14.70 16.36 -1.59
CA PHE A 184 14.61 16.99 -0.27
C PHE A 184 14.71 18.52 -0.32
N ASP A 185 15.25 19.08 -1.39
CA ASP A 185 15.42 20.52 -1.54
C ASP A 185 14.18 21.16 -2.20
N ASN A 186 13.42 20.35 -2.97
CA ASN A 186 12.19 20.80 -3.62
C ASN A 186 11.12 19.67 -3.66
N VAL A 187 10.74 19.15 -2.49
CA VAL A 187 9.77 18.06 -2.36
C VAL A 187 8.42 18.39 -2.99
N ASN A 188 8.09 19.64 -3.09
CA ASN A 188 6.87 20.18 -3.67
C ASN A 188 6.94 20.41 -5.19
N MET A 189 8.10 20.18 -5.81
CA MET A 189 8.33 20.42 -7.25
C MET A 189 7.93 21.82 -7.72
N GLU A 190 8.21 22.85 -6.92
CA GLU A 190 7.88 24.23 -7.24
C GLU A 190 8.63 24.67 -8.51
N GLY A 191 7.87 25.17 -9.51
CA GLY A 191 8.41 25.64 -10.79
C GLY A 191 8.89 24.54 -11.74
N CYS A 192 8.78 23.25 -11.37
CA CYS A 192 9.24 22.14 -12.21
C CYS A 192 8.33 20.90 -12.13
N TYR A 193 7.02 21.10 -11.89
CA TYR A 193 6.08 20.01 -11.70
C TYR A 193 6.05 19.04 -12.89
N ASP A 194 6.24 17.76 -12.58
CA ASP A 194 6.04 16.65 -13.50
C ASP A 194 5.20 15.56 -12.78
N PRO A 195 4.01 15.22 -13.28
CA PRO A 195 3.11 14.29 -12.59
C PRO A 195 3.67 12.88 -12.43
N ASN A 196 4.54 12.42 -13.34
CA ASN A 196 5.16 11.10 -13.23
C ASN A 196 6.29 11.11 -12.20
N LYS A 197 7.11 12.18 -12.17
CA LYS A 197 8.16 12.32 -11.16
C LYS A 197 7.57 12.47 -9.76
N ALA A 198 6.50 13.27 -9.61
CA ALA A 198 5.80 13.42 -8.33
C ALA A 198 5.25 12.08 -7.83
N TYR A 199 4.65 11.28 -8.72
CA TYR A 199 4.23 9.92 -8.39
C TYR A 199 5.40 9.04 -7.97
N SER A 200 6.47 9.02 -8.75
CA SER A 200 7.68 8.23 -8.49
C SER A 200 8.28 8.57 -7.14
N GLN A 201 8.47 9.87 -6.85
CA GLN A 201 8.94 10.38 -5.57
C GLN A 201 8.08 9.88 -4.40
N SER A 202 6.76 9.96 -4.53
CA SER A 202 5.85 9.49 -3.48
C SER A 202 5.95 7.97 -3.23
N LYS A 203 6.23 7.18 -4.27
CA LYS A 203 6.34 5.73 -4.17
C LYS A 203 7.70 5.26 -3.65
N THR A 204 8.77 6.01 -3.94
CA THR A 204 10.06 5.86 -3.27
C THR A 204 9.95 6.18 -1.78
N ALA A 205 9.25 7.27 -1.43
CA ALA A 205 9.03 7.63 -0.04
C ALA A 205 8.30 6.53 0.75
N ASN A 206 7.28 5.90 0.16
CA ASN A 206 6.58 4.77 0.80
C ASN A 206 7.49 3.56 1.01
N LEU A 207 8.36 3.25 0.05
CA LEU A 207 9.32 2.17 0.17
C LEU A 207 10.33 2.44 1.29
N TRP A 208 10.92 3.62 1.32
CA TRP A 208 11.87 4.02 2.37
C TRP A 208 11.20 4.05 3.75
N THR A 209 9.94 4.49 3.82
CA THR A 209 9.18 4.47 5.08
C THR A 209 8.97 3.04 5.59
N ALA A 210 8.64 2.08 4.73
CA ALA A 210 8.54 0.68 5.13
C ALA A 210 9.86 0.14 5.69
N ASN A 211 10.99 0.45 5.03
CA ASN A 211 12.32 0.06 5.50
C ASN A 211 12.67 0.69 6.86
N GLU A 212 12.31 1.96 7.08
CA GLU A 212 12.55 2.64 8.35
C GLU A 212 11.64 2.13 9.48
N ILE A 213 10.39 1.79 9.18
CA ILE A 213 9.50 1.13 10.16
C ILE A 213 10.13 -0.18 10.62
N GLU A 214 10.57 -1.02 9.69
CA GLU A 214 11.24 -2.28 10.04
C GLU A 214 12.46 -2.04 10.91
N ARG A 215 13.34 -1.14 10.50
CA ARG A 215 14.58 -0.85 11.20
C ARG A 215 14.37 -0.33 12.63
N ARG A 216 13.30 0.45 12.85
CA ARG A 216 13.01 1.11 14.12
C ARG A 216 12.15 0.29 15.05
N TYR A 217 11.21 -0.50 14.53
CA TYR A 217 10.14 -1.12 15.32
C TYR A 217 10.07 -2.65 15.22
N ALA A 218 10.96 -3.32 14.47
CA ALA A 218 10.97 -4.79 14.42
C ALA A 218 11.17 -5.41 15.81
N SER A 219 12.00 -4.80 16.65
CA SER A 219 12.22 -5.26 18.03
C SER A 219 10.99 -5.07 18.94
N GLU A 220 10.02 -4.26 18.53
CA GLU A 220 8.73 -4.06 19.20
C GLU A 220 7.64 -4.97 18.62
N GLY A 221 8.01 -5.91 17.73
CA GLY A 221 7.08 -6.83 17.08
C GLY A 221 6.27 -6.18 15.94
N ILE A 222 6.75 -5.09 15.34
CA ILE A 222 6.12 -4.45 14.17
C ILE A 222 7.02 -4.65 12.96
N HIS A 223 6.53 -5.41 11.98
CA HIS A 223 7.22 -5.61 10.71
C HIS A 223 6.55 -4.86 9.57
N ALA A 224 7.33 -4.38 8.61
CA ALA A 224 6.83 -3.60 7.49
C ALA A 224 7.37 -4.08 6.15
N TRP A 225 6.53 -3.94 5.11
CA TRP A 225 6.87 -4.24 3.72
C TRP A 225 6.38 -3.13 2.80
N SER A 226 7.14 -2.90 1.74
CA SER A 226 6.68 -2.12 0.60
C SER A 226 6.16 -3.07 -0.49
N VAL A 227 5.00 -2.75 -1.08
CA VAL A 227 4.29 -3.63 -2.01
C VAL A 227 4.05 -2.97 -3.35
N GLN A 228 4.41 -3.67 -4.42
CA GLN A 228 3.99 -3.40 -5.79
C GLN A 228 2.81 -4.31 -6.16
N PRO A 229 1.61 -3.78 -6.39
CA PRO A 229 0.45 -4.61 -6.75
C PRO A 229 0.47 -5.12 -8.20
N GLY A 230 1.31 -4.54 -9.06
CA GLY A 230 1.33 -4.78 -10.50
C GLY A 230 0.62 -3.69 -11.29
N GLY A 231 0.52 -3.86 -12.59
CA GLY A 231 -0.37 -3.08 -13.45
C GLY A 231 -1.81 -3.58 -13.26
N VAL A 232 -2.67 -2.78 -12.64
CA VAL A 232 -4.03 -3.18 -12.26
C VAL A 232 -5.06 -2.29 -12.94
N LEU A 233 -6.09 -2.89 -13.51
CA LEU A 233 -7.20 -2.17 -14.16
C LEU A 233 -8.10 -1.50 -13.11
N THR A 234 -7.78 -0.26 -12.75
CA THR A 234 -8.51 0.55 -11.74
C THR A 234 -8.60 2.01 -12.16
N ASP A 235 -9.40 2.79 -11.42
CA ASP A 235 -9.51 4.25 -11.59
C ASP A 235 -8.26 5.04 -11.17
N LEU A 236 -7.18 4.38 -10.74
CA LEU A 236 -5.93 5.05 -10.38
C LEU A 236 -5.36 5.85 -11.57
N GLY A 237 -5.51 5.31 -12.79
CA GLY A 237 -5.09 5.93 -14.04
C GLY A 237 -6.01 7.03 -14.58
N ARG A 238 -7.01 7.51 -13.82
CA ARG A 238 -8.00 8.50 -14.31
C ARG A 238 -7.41 9.81 -14.80
N HIS A 239 -6.24 10.21 -14.28
CA HIS A 239 -5.54 11.44 -14.65
C HIS A 239 -4.52 11.25 -15.78
N LEU A 240 -4.30 10.03 -16.26
CA LEU A 240 -3.45 9.81 -17.42
C LEU A 240 -4.05 10.48 -18.66
N SER A 241 -3.20 11.07 -19.50
CA SER A 241 -3.64 11.60 -20.79
C SER A 241 -4.17 10.50 -21.71
N GLU A 242 -5.01 10.86 -22.68
CA GLU A 242 -5.52 9.89 -23.67
C GLU A 242 -4.39 9.26 -24.48
N GLU A 243 -3.29 9.99 -24.73
CA GLU A 243 -2.10 9.46 -25.36
C GLU A 243 -1.41 8.38 -24.47
N GLN A 244 -1.23 8.66 -23.17
CA GLN A 244 -0.67 7.70 -22.21
C GLN A 244 -1.55 6.44 -22.12
N LYS A 245 -2.88 6.61 -21.98
CA LYS A 245 -3.83 5.49 -21.95
C LYS A 245 -3.75 4.66 -23.23
N SER A 246 -3.70 5.32 -24.40
CA SER A 246 -3.57 4.65 -25.68
C SER A 246 -2.26 3.85 -25.80
N ARG A 247 -1.12 4.41 -25.37
CA ARG A 247 0.16 3.69 -25.34
C ARG A 247 0.10 2.45 -24.47
N LEU A 248 -0.45 2.58 -23.26
CA LEU A 248 -0.58 1.45 -22.34
C LEU A 248 -1.51 0.36 -22.89
N ALA A 249 -2.58 0.76 -23.59
CA ALA A 249 -3.58 -0.17 -24.14
C ALA A 249 -3.09 -0.98 -25.34
N VAL A 250 -2.13 -0.47 -26.12
CA VAL A 250 -1.62 -1.15 -27.32
C VAL A 250 -0.36 -1.98 -27.09
N ASP A 251 0.36 -1.73 -25.98
CA ASP A 251 1.61 -2.44 -25.68
C ASP A 251 1.34 -3.94 -25.48
N PRO A 252 1.93 -4.83 -26.30
CA PRO A 252 1.68 -6.26 -26.23
C PRO A 252 2.15 -6.90 -24.91
N TYR A 253 3.26 -6.40 -24.35
CA TYR A 253 3.81 -6.92 -23.11
C TYR A 253 2.92 -6.53 -21.93
N LEU A 254 2.50 -5.26 -21.86
CA LEU A 254 1.60 -4.79 -20.82
C LEU A 254 0.27 -5.56 -20.81
N LYS A 255 -0.27 -5.91 -21.99
CA LYS A 255 -1.50 -6.73 -22.07
C LYS A 255 -1.37 -8.06 -21.35
N THR A 256 -0.19 -8.66 -21.33
CA THR A 256 0.04 -9.95 -20.65
C THR A 256 0.16 -9.77 -19.14
N ILE A 257 0.76 -8.67 -18.66
CA ILE A 257 1.02 -8.46 -17.23
C ILE A 257 -0.09 -7.76 -16.47
N TRP A 258 -1.06 -7.10 -17.15
CA TRP A 258 -2.20 -6.49 -16.50
C TRP A 258 -2.96 -7.49 -15.61
N LYS A 259 -3.53 -6.98 -14.53
CA LYS A 259 -4.28 -7.75 -13.54
C LYS A 259 -5.70 -7.18 -13.36
N LEU A 260 -6.63 -8.03 -12.97
CA LEU A 260 -7.89 -7.57 -12.38
C LEU A 260 -7.65 -7.07 -10.94
N PRO A 261 -8.56 -6.27 -10.36
CA PRO A 261 -8.41 -5.74 -9.01
C PRO A 261 -8.18 -6.80 -7.92
N ASP A 262 -8.84 -7.95 -8.01
CA ASP A 262 -8.68 -9.08 -7.09
C ASP A 262 -7.30 -9.73 -7.16
N GLN A 263 -6.71 -9.82 -8.37
CA GLN A 263 -5.31 -10.25 -8.56
C GLN A 263 -4.33 -9.16 -8.11
N GLY A 264 -4.66 -7.87 -8.31
CA GLY A 264 -3.87 -6.74 -7.86
C GLY A 264 -3.77 -6.66 -6.34
N ALA A 265 -4.81 -7.06 -5.62
CA ALA A 265 -4.84 -7.10 -4.16
C ALA A 265 -4.03 -8.28 -3.56
N ALA A 266 -3.71 -9.30 -4.36
CA ALA A 266 -3.11 -10.55 -3.87
C ALA A 266 -1.79 -10.32 -3.11
N THR A 267 -0.87 -9.48 -3.63
CA THR A 267 0.42 -9.23 -2.97
C THR A 267 0.24 -8.48 -1.65
N SER A 268 -0.71 -7.54 -1.57
CA SER A 268 -1.03 -6.83 -0.32
C SER A 268 -1.60 -7.77 0.73
N VAL A 269 -2.50 -8.67 0.33
CA VAL A 269 -3.07 -9.69 1.22
C VAL A 269 -2.00 -10.70 1.63
N TRP A 270 -1.14 -11.14 0.72
CA TRP A 270 -0.01 -12.01 1.04
C TRP A 270 0.95 -11.35 2.06
N ALA A 271 1.28 -10.08 1.87
CA ALA A 271 2.07 -9.32 2.85
C ALA A 271 1.38 -9.25 4.23
N ALA A 272 0.05 -9.11 4.24
CA ALA A 272 -0.74 -9.00 5.46
C ALA A 272 -0.81 -10.30 6.26
N VAL A 273 -0.81 -11.49 5.60
CA VAL A 273 -1.17 -12.73 6.29
C VAL A 273 -0.19 -13.89 6.13
N ALA A 274 0.68 -13.90 5.11
CA ALA A 274 1.51 -15.06 4.82
C ALA A 274 2.46 -15.39 5.97
N GLN A 275 2.44 -16.65 6.41
CA GLN A 275 3.35 -17.13 7.46
C GLN A 275 4.82 -17.09 7.00
N ALA A 276 5.05 -17.25 5.71
CA ALA A 276 6.40 -17.21 5.13
C ALA A 276 7.12 -15.87 5.33
N LEU A 277 6.38 -14.80 5.66
CA LEU A 277 6.93 -13.46 5.90
C LEU A 277 7.16 -13.13 7.38
N GLU A 278 6.79 -14.03 8.29
CA GLU A 278 6.98 -13.77 9.73
C GLU A 278 8.45 -13.55 10.04
N GLY A 279 8.77 -12.42 10.70
CA GLY A 279 10.15 -12.02 11.01
C GLY A 279 11.02 -11.62 9.81
N GLN A 280 10.43 -11.39 8.62
CA GLN A 280 11.15 -11.03 7.39
C GLN A 280 10.74 -9.67 6.82
N GLY A 281 10.57 -8.66 7.65
CA GLY A 281 10.23 -7.31 7.20
C GLY A 281 11.36 -6.59 6.42
N GLY A 282 11.11 -5.34 6.02
CA GLY A 282 12.06 -4.52 5.28
C GLY A 282 12.31 -5.00 3.84
N LYS A 283 11.37 -5.75 3.26
CA LYS A 283 11.48 -6.28 1.90
C LYS A 283 10.49 -5.62 0.96
N TYR A 284 10.90 -5.52 -0.31
CA TYR A 284 10.01 -5.16 -1.40
C TYR A 284 9.32 -6.41 -1.95
N LEU A 285 8.00 -6.36 -2.02
CA LEU A 285 7.17 -7.48 -2.43
C LEU A 285 6.47 -7.14 -3.75
N GLU A 286 6.56 -8.07 -4.67
CA GLU A 286 5.88 -8.00 -5.96
C GLU A 286 5.47 -9.43 -6.37
N ASP A 287 4.27 -9.58 -6.98
CA ASP A 287 3.80 -10.87 -7.47
C ASP A 287 3.81 -11.99 -6.41
N CYS A 288 3.40 -11.65 -5.17
CA CYS A 288 3.37 -12.55 -4.01
C CYS A 288 4.71 -13.24 -3.74
N GLN A 289 5.81 -12.50 -3.87
CA GLN A 289 7.17 -12.96 -3.56
C GLN A 289 8.06 -11.79 -3.09
N ILE A 290 9.16 -12.13 -2.41
CA ILE A 290 10.24 -11.20 -2.12
C ILE A 290 11.07 -11.07 -3.40
N VAL A 291 11.29 -9.85 -3.89
CA VAL A 291 12.08 -9.62 -5.11
C VAL A 291 13.35 -8.84 -4.81
N GLY A 292 14.36 -9.06 -5.65
CA GLY A 292 15.65 -8.37 -5.61
C GLY A 292 15.65 -7.06 -6.40
N GLU A 293 16.85 -6.54 -6.61
CA GLU A 293 17.07 -5.38 -7.46
C GLU A 293 16.69 -5.68 -8.91
N TRP A 294 16.09 -4.69 -9.58
CA TRP A 294 15.74 -4.77 -10.99
C TRP A 294 16.98 -4.79 -11.88
N ASP A 295 17.05 -5.77 -12.76
CA ASP A 295 18.11 -5.90 -13.76
C ASP A 295 17.78 -5.02 -14.99
N PRO A 296 18.58 -3.95 -15.28
CA PRO A 296 18.37 -3.09 -16.45
C PRO A 296 18.41 -3.79 -17.81
N SER A 297 18.93 -5.01 -17.86
CA SER A 297 18.91 -5.84 -19.08
C SER A 297 17.56 -6.49 -19.37
N THR A 298 16.64 -6.47 -18.38
CA THR A 298 15.28 -7.02 -18.50
C THR A 298 14.28 -5.94 -18.95
N PRO A 299 13.08 -6.33 -19.42
CA PRO A 299 12.06 -5.35 -19.77
C PRO A 299 11.76 -4.34 -18.66
N LEU A 300 11.41 -3.11 -19.04
CA LEU A 300 11.13 -2.00 -18.12
C LEU A 300 10.12 -2.35 -17.02
N TYR A 301 9.17 -3.19 -17.32
CA TYR A 301 8.12 -3.64 -16.38
C TYR A 301 8.44 -4.97 -15.71
N ALA A 302 9.65 -5.52 -15.88
CA ALA A 302 10.08 -6.69 -15.14
C ALA A 302 10.18 -6.39 -13.64
N ARG A 303 10.06 -7.43 -12.83
CA ARG A 303 10.09 -7.35 -11.36
C ARG A 303 11.40 -6.78 -10.83
N GLY A 304 11.31 -6.16 -9.67
CA GLY A 304 12.47 -5.69 -8.91
C GLY A 304 12.38 -4.24 -8.47
N TYR A 305 13.21 -3.89 -7.51
CA TYR A 305 13.31 -2.53 -6.97
C TYR A 305 14.50 -1.76 -7.59
N GLY A 306 14.46 -0.42 -7.54
CA GLY A 306 15.56 0.42 -7.98
C GLY A 306 16.71 0.42 -6.97
N GLU A 307 17.94 0.64 -7.44
CA GLU A 307 19.17 0.66 -6.62
C GLU A 307 19.02 1.51 -5.35
N HIS A 308 18.41 2.70 -5.46
CA HIS A 308 18.19 3.63 -4.35
C HIS A 308 17.16 3.14 -3.30
N ALA A 309 16.44 2.06 -3.58
CA ALA A 309 15.46 1.50 -2.63
C ALA A 309 16.10 1.08 -1.30
N CYS A 310 17.37 0.70 -1.32
CA CYS A 310 18.13 0.26 -0.15
C CYS A 310 18.99 1.37 0.48
N ASP A 311 18.85 2.64 0.05
CA ASP A 311 19.59 3.78 0.61
C ASP A 311 19.09 4.11 2.01
N THR A 312 19.81 3.63 3.01
CA THR A 312 19.46 3.79 4.44
C THR A 312 19.66 5.21 4.94
N GLU A 313 20.60 5.97 4.35
CA GLU A 313 20.86 7.35 4.75
C GLU A 313 19.72 8.27 4.29
N LYS A 314 19.31 8.13 3.03
CA LYS A 314 18.17 8.89 2.49
C LYS A 314 16.84 8.47 3.15
N ALA A 315 16.65 7.19 3.44
CA ALA A 315 15.48 6.72 4.16
C ALA A 315 15.40 7.32 5.58
N ALA A 316 16.51 7.35 6.31
CA ALA A 316 16.58 7.99 7.63
C ALA A 316 16.34 9.51 7.53
N ARG A 317 16.95 10.19 6.54
CA ARG A 317 16.69 11.63 6.28
C ARG A 317 15.22 11.90 5.99
N LEU A 318 14.57 11.03 5.18
CA LEU A 318 13.14 11.15 4.88
C LEU A 318 12.30 11.00 6.15
N TRP A 319 12.64 10.03 6.99
CA TRP A 319 11.93 9.81 8.26
C TRP A 319 11.97 11.06 9.14
N ASP A 320 13.17 11.61 9.38
CA ASP A 320 13.34 12.79 10.23
C ASP A 320 12.63 14.02 9.64
N LYS A 321 12.71 14.22 8.32
CA LYS A 321 11.96 15.28 7.63
C LYS A 321 10.45 15.06 7.69
N SER A 322 9.99 13.83 7.59
CA SER A 322 8.56 13.53 7.68
C SER A 322 8.02 13.80 9.08
N LEU A 323 8.76 13.52 10.16
CA LEU A 323 8.40 13.92 11.52
C LEU A 323 8.26 15.45 11.62
N GLU A 324 9.26 16.20 11.14
CA GLU A 324 9.21 17.67 11.10
C GLU A 324 7.98 18.17 10.34
N TRP A 325 7.70 17.63 9.15
CA TRP A 325 6.59 18.05 8.29
C TRP A 325 5.20 17.75 8.89
N VAL A 326 5.07 16.72 9.69
CA VAL A 326 3.80 16.42 10.38
C VAL A 326 3.69 16.98 11.79
N GLY A 327 4.72 17.69 12.26
CA GLY A 327 4.74 18.36 13.58
C GLY A 327 4.88 17.37 14.76
N LEU A 328 5.74 16.37 14.62
CA LEU A 328 6.08 15.38 15.65
C LEU A 328 7.55 15.44 16.04
#